data_e4c09e581a8c1c9f04055a0435968dae
#
_entry.id   e4c09e581a8c1c9f04055a0435968dae
#
_cell.length_a   1.000
_cell.length_b   1.000
_cell.length_c   1.000
_cell.angle_alpha   90.00
_cell.angle_beta   90.00
_cell.angle_gamma   90.00
#
_symmetry.space_group_name_H-M   'P 1'
#
loop_
_entity.id
_entity.type
_entity.pdbx_description
1 polymer ?
#
loop_
_entity_poly.entity_id
_entity_poly.type
_entity_poly.pdbx_seq_one_letter_code
_entity_poly.pdbx_strand_id
1 'polypeptide(L)'
;KTMEEAKLKYDEKFLTKNWILPLYIHDMMVKLTKAFKDKRKNEILFIAADLGHYIADAHMPLHTSDNHDGQNTNQKGIHSLWESRLPELFAKDYNMNVAQGKYLENVDKATWDIIFDTHSLVEPLLATDKKLRIATAESKMYVTDADGNVVKNKYGGTLYSDEYAGKLHTDLNGMVEQQMKKAITATASFWYTAWVNAGKPDLSTLDANELTKRNSKNLKKDLKTFEKGTLFGLINEKE
;
A
#
# COMPACT_ATOMS: atom_id res chain seq x y z
N LYS A 1 21.70 -3.04 -7.04
CA LYS A 1 21.03 -3.66 -8.19
C LYS A 1 20.17 -2.59 -8.84
N THR A 2 20.59 -2.16 -10.02
CA THR A 2 19.96 -1.08 -10.76
C THR A 2 19.07 -1.65 -11.87
N MET A 3 18.20 -0.81 -12.45
CA MET A 3 17.42 -1.17 -13.63
C MET A 3 18.33 -1.59 -14.79
N GLU A 4 19.47 -0.95 -14.97
CA GLU A 4 20.44 -1.30 -16.00
C GLU A 4 20.99 -2.71 -15.83
N GLU A 5 21.32 -3.11 -14.59
CA GLU A 5 21.72 -4.48 -14.27
C GLU A 5 20.59 -5.48 -14.51
N ALA A 6 19.35 -5.09 -14.23
CA ALA A 6 18.18 -5.93 -14.49
C ALA A 6 17.94 -6.12 -16.00
N LYS A 7 18.05 -5.07 -16.80
CA LYS A 7 17.92 -5.12 -18.29
C LYS A 7 18.98 -5.99 -18.94
N LEU A 8 20.13 -6.20 -18.31
CA LEU A 8 21.15 -7.13 -18.81
C LEU A 8 20.77 -8.61 -18.62
N LYS A 9 19.85 -8.92 -17.72
CA LYS A 9 19.47 -10.30 -17.35
C LYS A 9 18.07 -10.70 -17.80
N TYR A 10 17.18 -9.74 -17.96
CA TYR A 10 15.78 -9.97 -18.23
C TYR A 10 15.29 -9.08 -19.36
N ASP A 11 14.39 -9.57 -20.16
CA ASP A 11 13.76 -8.76 -21.22
C ASP A 11 12.83 -7.69 -20.62
N GLU A 12 12.57 -6.65 -21.42
CA GLU A 12 11.76 -5.51 -20.98
C GLU A 12 10.32 -5.91 -20.60
N LYS A 13 9.75 -6.91 -21.25
CA LYS A 13 8.41 -7.41 -20.96
C LYS A 13 8.35 -8.11 -19.61
N PHE A 14 9.38 -8.89 -19.27
CA PHE A 14 9.52 -9.52 -17.96
C PHE A 14 9.67 -8.47 -16.85
N LEU A 15 10.54 -7.47 -17.07
CA LEU A 15 10.78 -6.38 -16.12
C LEU A 15 9.52 -5.55 -15.89
N THR A 16 8.81 -5.20 -16.94
CA THR A 16 7.55 -4.45 -16.86
C THR A 16 6.47 -5.21 -16.12
N LYS A 17 6.43 -6.53 -16.26
CA LYS A 17 5.42 -7.36 -15.60
C LYS A 17 5.71 -7.59 -14.11
N ASN A 18 6.99 -7.75 -13.74
CA ASN A 18 7.34 -8.26 -12.40
C ASN A 18 8.11 -7.23 -11.55
N TRP A 19 8.61 -6.14 -12.14
CA TRP A 19 9.49 -5.17 -11.48
C TRP A 19 9.02 -3.73 -11.64
N ILE A 20 7.72 -3.57 -11.89
CA ILE A 20 7.15 -2.26 -12.19
C ILE A 20 7.24 -1.29 -11.01
N LEU A 21 7.09 -1.78 -9.77
CA LEU A 21 7.03 -0.96 -8.57
C LEU A 21 8.28 -0.10 -8.32
N PRO A 22 9.52 -0.65 -8.32
CA PRO A 22 10.72 0.18 -8.15
C PRO A 22 10.89 1.23 -9.25
N LEU A 23 10.51 0.88 -10.49
CA LEU A 23 10.56 1.80 -11.62
C LEU A 23 9.56 2.93 -11.47
N TYR A 24 8.37 2.60 -11.04
CA TYR A 24 7.31 3.59 -10.82
C TYR A 24 7.71 4.57 -9.72
N ILE A 25 8.26 4.09 -8.61
CA ILE A 25 8.75 4.93 -7.52
C ILE A 25 9.84 5.88 -8.04
N HIS A 26 10.80 5.39 -8.82
CA HIS A 26 11.83 6.21 -9.44
C HIS A 26 11.21 7.32 -10.31
N ASP A 27 10.35 6.96 -11.25
CA ASP A 27 9.66 7.89 -12.15
C ASP A 27 8.84 8.94 -11.39
N MET A 28 8.13 8.52 -10.34
CA MET A 28 7.35 9.42 -9.51
C MET A 28 8.23 10.40 -8.76
N MET A 29 9.40 9.98 -8.28
CA MET A 29 10.38 10.86 -7.63
C MET A 29 10.91 11.94 -8.59
N VAL A 30 11.22 11.58 -9.82
CA VAL A 30 11.63 12.55 -10.86
C VAL A 30 10.51 13.56 -11.13
N LYS A 31 9.28 13.07 -11.31
CA LYS A 31 8.09 13.91 -11.58
C LYS A 31 7.76 14.81 -10.38
N LEU A 32 7.81 14.28 -9.15
CA LEU A 32 7.52 15.05 -7.93
C LEU A 32 8.56 16.15 -7.71
N THR A 33 9.85 15.83 -7.90
CA THR A 33 10.94 16.81 -7.82
C THR A 33 10.72 17.95 -8.83
N LYS A 34 10.35 17.61 -10.07
CA LYS A 34 10.03 18.61 -11.08
C LYS A 34 8.79 19.44 -10.71
N ALA A 35 7.75 18.82 -10.20
CA ALA A 35 6.51 19.50 -9.78
C ALA A 35 6.79 20.49 -8.64
N PHE A 36 7.63 20.11 -7.67
CA PHE A 36 8.09 21.03 -6.61
C PHE A 36 8.90 22.21 -7.16
N LYS A 37 9.87 21.93 -8.05
CA LYS A 37 10.70 22.96 -8.67
C LYS A 37 9.86 23.98 -9.45
N ASP A 38 8.87 23.50 -10.19
CA ASP A 38 8.00 24.32 -11.01
C ASP A 38 6.82 24.92 -10.19
N LYS A 39 6.74 24.61 -8.89
CA LYS A 39 5.65 25.03 -7.98
C LYS A 39 4.25 24.69 -8.49
N ARG A 40 4.10 23.52 -9.13
CA ARG A 40 2.84 23.06 -9.71
C ARG A 40 2.01 22.30 -8.68
N LYS A 41 1.30 23.04 -7.86
CA LYS A 41 0.57 22.55 -6.70
C LYS A 41 -0.25 21.28 -6.95
N ASN A 42 -1.14 21.28 -7.95
CA ASN A 42 -2.01 20.13 -8.19
C ASN A 42 -1.23 18.89 -8.57
N GLU A 43 -0.13 19.04 -9.30
CA GLU A 43 0.76 17.93 -9.64
C GLU A 43 1.53 17.44 -8.41
N ILE A 44 1.97 18.36 -7.54
CA ILE A 44 2.59 17.99 -6.26
C ILE A 44 1.63 17.10 -5.46
N LEU A 45 0.39 17.49 -5.29
CA LEU A 45 -0.59 16.74 -4.51
C LEU A 45 -0.89 15.35 -5.12
N PHE A 46 -1.14 15.29 -6.42
CA PHE A 46 -1.44 14.03 -7.10
C PHE A 46 -0.25 13.07 -7.10
N ILE A 47 0.93 13.58 -7.48
CA ILE A 47 2.12 12.73 -7.57
C ILE A 47 2.55 12.28 -6.16
N ALA A 48 2.45 13.17 -5.15
CA ALA A 48 2.76 12.79 -3.78
C ALA A 48 1.80 11.71 -3.24
N ALA A 49 0.50 11.81 -3.55
CA ALA A 49 -0.47 10.79 -3.17
C ALA A 49 -0.17 9.43 -3.84
N ASP A 50 0.05 9.43 -5.17
CA ASP A 50 0.39 8.23 -5.91
C ASP A 50 1.70 7.61 -5.41
N LEU A 51 2.74 8.42 -5.19
CA LEU A 51 4.02 7.96 -4.64
C LEU A 51 3.84 7.34 -3.25
N GLY A 52 3.01 7.94 -2.40
CA GLY A 52 2.70 7.40 -1.08
C GLY A 52 2.04 6.03 -1.15
N HIS A 53 1.12 5.83 -2.10
CA HIS A 53 0.50 4.54 -2.37
C HIS A 53 1.54 3.47 -2.76
N TYR A 54 2.39 3.74 -3.75
CA TYR A 54 3.42 2.78 -4.18
C TYR A 54 4.46 2.48 -3.10
N ILE A 55 4.80 3.46 -2.26
CA ILE A 55 5.69 3.22 -1.11
C ILE A 55 4.99 2.34 -0.07
N ALA A 56 3.69 2.53 0.16
CA ALA A 56 2.92 1.66 1.05
C ALA A 56 2.86 0.22 0.51
N ASP A 57 2.61 0.05 -0.79
CA ASP A 57 2.65 -1.24 -1.48
C ASP A 57 4.00 -1.96 -1.32
N ALA A 58 5.11 -1.21 -1.36
CA ALA A 58 6.44 -1.75 -1.13
C ALA A 58 6.65 -2.29 0.30
N HIS A 59 5.79 -1.91 1.25
CA HIS A 59 5.81 -2.40 2.64
C HIS A 59 4.80 -3.54 2.90
N MET A 60 4.04 -3.96 1.89
CA MET A 60 3.14 -5.11 1.98
C MET A 60 3.89 -6.38 1.56
N PRO A 61 4.11 -7.36 2.46
CA PRO A 61 4.94 -8.53 2.16
C PRO A 61 4.53 -9.27 0.89
N LEU A 62 3.25 -9.52 0.70
CA LEU A 62 2.76 -10.30 -0.43
C LEU A 62 2.84 -9.57 -1.77
N HIS A 63 2.98 -8.23 -1.80
CA HIS A 63 3.29 -7.48 -3.02
C HIS A 63 4.71 -7.73 -3.54
N THR A 64 5.57 -8.33 -2.73
CA THR A 64 6.95 -8.66 -3.10
C THR A 64 7.12 -10.12 -3.53
N SER A 65 6.02 -10.90 -3.61
CA SER A 65 6.02 -12.34 -3.90
C SER A 65 5.08 -12.68 -5.05
N ASP A 66 5.42 -13.68 -5.84
CA ASP A 66 4.52 -14.30 -6.81
C ASP A 66 3.38 -15.09 -6.14
N ASN A 67 3.57 -15.53 -4.91
CA ASN A 67 2.53 -16.10 -4.06
C ASN A 67 1.70 -14.99 -3.37
N HIS A 68 1.28 -14.01 -4.15
CA HIS A 68 0.71 -12.75 -3.66
C HIS A 68 -0.61 -12.88 -2.88
N ASP A 69 -1.34 -13.98 -3.02
CA ASP A 69 -2.59 -14.26 -2.29
C ASP A 69 -2.57 -15.63 -1.59
N GLY A 70 -1.38 -16.23 -1.42
CA GLY A 70 -1.25 -17.56 -0.84
C GLY A 70 -1.73 -18.69 -1.77
N GLN A 71 -1.94 -18.41 -3.07
CA GLN A 71 -2.44 -19.36 -4.04
C GLN A 71 -1.53 -20.57 -4.25
N ASN A 72 -0.21 -20.40 -4.07
CA ASN A 72 0.77 -21.47 -4.24
C ASN A 72 0.95 -22.33 -2.98
N THR A 73 0.38 -21.90 -1.84
CA THR A 73 0.53 -22.54 -0.52
C THR A 73 -0.80 -22.96 0.11
N ASN A 74 -1.88 -22.92 -0.68
CA ASN A 74 -3.26 -23.21 -0.24
C ASN A 74 -3.75 -22.27 0.89
N GLN A 75 -3.35 -20.99 0.81
CA GLN A 75 -3.69 -19.95 1.78
C GLN A 75 -4.43 -18.78 1.11
N LYS A 76 -5.17 -19.07 0.05
CA LYS A 76 -5.87 -18.04 -0.74
C LYS A 76 -6.74 -17.16 0.12
N GLY A 77 -6.64 -15.84 -0.12
CA GLY A 77 -7.34 -14.81 0.63
C GLY A 77 -6.50 -14.16 1.73
N ILE A 78 -5.28 -14.66 1.98
CA ILE A 78 -4.38 -14.09 3.00
C ILE A 78 -3.97 -12.66 2.68
N HIS A 79 -3.96 -12.27 1.41
CA HIS A 79 -3.68 -10.91 0.97
C HIS A 79 -4.67 -9.92 1.58
N SER A 80 -5.95 -10.10 1.29
CA SER A 80 -7.00 -9.22 1.82
C SER A 80 -7.15 -9.32 3.34
N LEU A 81 -6.84 -10.48 3.92
CA LEU A 81 -6.80 -10.64 5.37
C LEU A 81 -5.75 -9.70 5.98
N TRP A 82 -4.51 -9.74 5.48
CA TRP A 82 -3.41 -8.95 6.02
C TRP A 82 -3.57 -7.45 5.74
N GLU A 83 -3.88 -7.08 4.50
CA GLU A 83 -3.88 -5.69 4.04
C GLU A 83 -5.16 -4.91 4.40
N SER A 84 -6.30 -5.61 4.45
CA SER A 84 -7.59 -4.96 4.71
C SER A 84 -8.15 -5.36 6.08
N ARG A 85 -8.37 -6.66 6.31
CA ARG A 85 -9.10 -7.08 7.51
C ARG A 85 -8.37 -6.79 8.81
N LEU A 86 -7.06 -7.04 8.89
CA LEU A 86 -6.29 -6.73 10.10
C LEU A 86 -6.27 -5.22 10.40
N PRO A 87 -5.97 -4.32 9.45
CA PRO A 87 -6.08 -2.88 9.68
C PRO A 87 -7.49 -2.42 10.05
N GLU A 88 -8.54 -2.92 9.39
CA GLU A 88 -9.94 -2.58 9.70
C GLU A 88 -10.28 -2.86 11.18
N LEU A 89 -9.79 -3.95 11.73
CA LEU A 89 -10.07 -4.35 13.09
C LEU A 89 -9.17 -3.66 14.12
N PHE A 90 -7.89 -3.47 13.83
CA PHE A 90 -6.87 -3.18 14.84
C PHE A 90 -6.14 -1.85 14.64
N ALA A 91 -6.18 -1.20 13.46
CA ALA A 91 -5.37 0.01 13.22
C ALA A 91 -5.71 1.18 14.15
N LYS A 92 -6.93 1.26 14.69
CA LYS A 92 -7.33 2.27 15.66
C LYS A 92 -6.52 2.20 16.98
N ASP A 93 -6.00 1.03 17.30
CA ASP A 93 -5.25 0.77 18.54
C ASP A 93 -3.73 0.83 18.32
N TYR A 94 -3.27 1.04 17.07
CA TYR A 94 -1.85 1.15 16.74
C TYR A 94 -1.27 2.48 17.16
N ASN A 95 -0.05 2.45 17.68
CA ASN A 95 0.71 3.67 17.94
C ASN A 95 1.38 4.16 16.64
N MET A 96 0.73 5.09 15.95
CA MET A 96 1.23 5.67 14.70
C MET A 96 2.25 6.81 14.88
N ASN A 97 2.81 7.00 16.08
CA ASN A 97 3.94 7.90 16.27
C ASN A 97 5.18 7.32 15.57
N VAL A 98 5.67 8.03 14.57
CA VAL A 98 6.79 7.62 13.73
C VAL A 98 7.92 8.64 13.78
N ALA A 99 9.12 8.21 13.37
CA ALA A 99 10.25 9.11 13.21
C ALA A 99 10.00 10.10 12.05
N GLN A 100 10.66 11.26 12.12
CA GLN A 100 10.65 12.21 11.02
C GLN A 100 11.27 11.63 9.76
N GLY A 101 10.73 12.02 8.61
CA GLY A 101 11.34 11.72 7.31
C GLY A 101 12.75 12.27 7.18
N LYS A 102 13.62 11.52 6.52
CA LYS A 102 15.03 11.88 6.31
C LYS A 102 15.33 12.01 4.83
N TYR A 103 16.34 12.81 4.51
CA TYR A 103 16.87 12.87 3.15
C TYR A 103 17.50 11.52 2.75
N LEU A 104 17.17 11.05 1.56
CA LEU A 104 17.67 9.82 0.99
C LEU A 104 18.77 10.14 -0.03
N GLU A 105 20.01 9.77 0.26
CA GLU A 105 21.16 9.96 -0.62
C GLU A 105 20.98 9.22 -1.96
N ASN A 106 20.36 8.05 -1.92
CA ASN A 106 20.10 7.21 -3.09
C ASN A 106 18.70 6.60 -2.99
N VAL A 107 17.78 7.19 -3.74
CA VAL A 107 16.36 6.79 -3.76
C VAL A 107 16.18 5.35 -4.26
N ASP A 108 16.92 4.96 -5.30
CA ASP A 108 16.80 3.62 -5.88
C ASP A 108 17.26 2.55 -4.88
N LYS A 109 18.40 2.81 -4.22
CA LYS A 109 18.87 1.91 -3.16
C LYS A 109 17.86 1.82 -2.03
N ALA A 110 17.33 2.94 -1.56
CA ALA A 110 16.33 2.96 -0.49
C ALA A 110 15.07 2.17 -0.87
N THR A 111 14.60 2.30 -2.12
CA THR A 111 13.48 1.54 -2.63
C THR A 111 13.75 0.03 -2.60
N TRP A 112 14.93 -0.40 -3.05
CA TRP A 112 15.30 -1.80 -3.02
C TRP A 112 15.50 -2.34 -1.61
N ASP A 113 16.09 -1.57 -0.71
CA ASP A 113 16.25 -1.94 0.71
C ASP A 113 14.87 -2.19 1.35
N ILE A 114 13.87 -1.34 1.07
CA ILE A 114 12.49 -1.53 1.52
C ILE A 114 11.91 -2.83 0.98
N ILE A 115 12.02 -3.08 -0.31
CA ILE A 115 11.46 -4.29 -0.94
C ILE A 115 12.10 -5.56 -0.38
N PHE A 116 13.42 -5.58 -0.21
CA PHE A 116 14.10 -6.76 0.33
C PHE A 116 13.77 -7.00 1.82
N ASP A 117 13.71 -5.92 2.61
CA ASP A 117 13.30 -6.00 4.03
C ASP A 117 11.87 -6.54 4.14
N THR A 118 10.97 -6.01 3.33
CA THR A 118 9.57 -6.44 3.28
C THR A 118 9.43 -7.88 2.76
N HIS A 119 10.19 -8.27 1.75
CA HIS A 119 10.19 -9.63 1.21
C HIS A 119 10.60 -10.67 2.26
N SER A 120 11.49 -10.31 3.16
CA SER A 120 11.91 -11.20 4.26
C SER A 120 10.76 -11.60 5.20
N LEU A 121 9.64 -10.87 5.16
CA LEU A 121 8.44 -11.12 5.96
C LEU A 121 7.43 -12.06 5.29
N VAL A 122 7.64 -12.42 4.02
CA VAL A 122 6.70 -13.29 3.27
C VAL A 122 6.62 -14.67 3.92
N GLU A 123 7.76 -15.32 4.12
CA GLU A 123 7.77 -16.65 4.73
C GLU A 123 7.28 -16.66 6.18
N PRO A 124 7.67 -15.74 7.07
CA PRO A 124 7.08 -15.62 8.40
C PRO A 124 5.57 -15.45 8.39
N LEU A 125 5.02 -14.62 7.49
CA LEU A 125 3.58 -14.41 7.36
C LEU A 125 2.87 -15.70 6.94
N LEU A 126 3.34 -16.34 5.87
CA LEU A 126 2.74 -17.57 5.34
C LEU A 126 2.86 -18.72 6.33
N ALA A 127 3.99 -18.87 7.00
CA ALA A 127 4.20 -19.93 8.01
C ALA A 127 3.26 -19.73 9.21
N THR A 128 3.09 -18.50 9.68
CA THR A 128 2.20 -18.17 10.80
C THR A 128 0.75 -18.48 10.46
N ASP A 129 0.26 -18.02 9.31
CA ASP A 129 -1.10 -18.31 8.87
C ASP A 129 -1.32 -19.82 8.62
N LYS A 130 -0.34 -20.51 8.02
CA LYS A 130 -0.43 -21.96 7.80
C LYS A 130 -0.57 -22.73 9.12
N LYS A 131 0.22 -22.37 10.11
CA LYS A 131 0.14 -22.96 11.46
C LYS A 131 -1.23 -22.73 12.09
N LEU A 132 -1.74 -21.50 11.97
CA LEU A 132 -3.05 -21.14 12.51
C LEU A 132 -4.18 -21.89 11.78
N ARG A 133 -4.13 -22.03 10.45
CA ARG A 133 -5.10 -22.81 9.66
C ARG A 133 -5.19 -24.26 10.10
N ILE A 134 -4.05 -24.90 10.35
CA ILE A 134 -4.01 -26.29 10.82
C ILE A 134 -4.66 -26.43 12.21
N ALA A 135 -4.49 -25.41 13.08
CA ALA A 135 -5.02 -25.42 14.44
C ALA A 135 -6.49 -24.96 14.54
N THR A 136 -7.08 -24.46 13.45
CA THR A 136 -8.44 -23.87 13.46
C THR A 136 -9.38 -24.66 12.59
N ALA A 137 -10.55 -25.05 13.14
CA ALA A 137 -11.59 -25.68 12.33
C ALA A 137 -12.08 -24.70 11.24
N GLU A 138 -12.32 -25.19 10.03
CA GLU A 138 -12.72 -24.37 8.88
C GLU A 138 -13.94 -23.51 9.16
N SER A 139 -14.94 -24.06 9.89
CA SER A 139 -16.14 -23.35 10.32
C SER A 139 -15.88 -22.13 11.24
N LYS A 140 -14.66 -22.00 11.78
CA LYS A 140 -14.25 -20.87 12.61
C LYS A 140 -13.34 -19.89 11.90
N MET A 141 -12.84 -20.25 10.71
CA MET A 141 -11.97 -19.37 9.94
C MET A 141 -12.73 -18.25 9.27
N TYR A 142 -13.94 -18.51 8.82
CA TYR A 142 -14.70 -17.62 7.95
C TYR A 142 -16.03 -17.21 8.59
N VAL A 143 -16.52 -16.05 8.16
CA VAL A 143 -17.90 -15.65 8.47
C VAL A 143 -18.84 -16.45 7.58
N THR A 144 -19.88 -17.04 8.15
CA THR A 144 -20.94 -17.74 7.42
C THR A 144 -22.28 -17.04 7.58
N ASP A 145 -23.13 -17.13 6.56
CA ASP A 145 -24.52 -16.70 6.60
C ASP A 145 -25.41 -17.72 7.37
N ALA A 146 -26.71 -17.44 7.44
CA ALA A 146 -27.68 -18.30 8.13
C ALA A 146 -27.81 -19.71 7.51
N ASP A 147 -27.47 -19.85 6.23
CA ASP A 147 -27.48 -21.09 5.48
C ASP A 147 -26.15 -21.85 5.53
N GLY A 148 -25.16 -21.30 6.24
CA GLY A 148 -23.81 -21.89 6.40
C GLY A 148 -22.86 -21.60 5.24
N ASN A 149 -23.22 -20.73 4.29
CA ASN A 149 -22.33 -20.36 3.20
C ASN A 149 -21.32 -19.32 3.64
N VAL A 150 -20.08 -19.42 3.14
CA VAL A 150 -19.03 -18.45 3.45
C VAL A 150 -19.36 -17.09 2.82
N VAL A 151 -19.42 -16.06 3.68
CA VAL A 151 -19.69 -14.69 3.26
C VAL A 151 -18.48 -14.12 2.47
N LYS A 152 -18.80 -13.35 1.43
CA LYS A 152 -17.79 -12.62 0.66
C LYS A 152 -17.71 -11.18 1.13
N ASN A 153 -16.48 -10.63 1.14
CA ASN A 153 -16.28 -9.22 1.36
C ASN A 153 -16.74 -8.39 0.14
N LYS A 154 -16.72 -7.07 0.27
CA LYS A 154 -17.14 -6.13 -0.80
C LYS A 154 -16.32 -6.26 -2.10
N TYR A 155 -15.18 -6.94 -2.08
CA TYR A 155 -14.31 -7.19 -3.23
C TYR A 155 -14.45 -8.61 -3.80
N GLY A 156 -15.41 -9.39 -3.29
CA GLY A 156 -15.64 -10.78 -3.72
C GLY A 156 -14.70 -11.81 -3.10
N GLY A 157 -13.77 -11.40 -2.26
CA GLY A 157 -12.90 -12.28 -1.48
C GLY A 157 -13.62 -12.90 -0.28
N THR A 158 -13.06 -13.95 0.29
CA THR A 158 -13.59 -14.59 1.49
C THR A 158 -13.46 -13.67 2.71
N LEU A 159 -14.53 -13.55 3.49
CA LEU A 159 -14.52 -12.77 4.73
C LEU A 159 -14.08 -13.67 5.90
N TYR A 160 -12.91 -13.35 6.46
CA TYR A 160 -12.40 -14.04 7.64
C TYR A 160 -13.12 -13.58 8.91
N SER A 161 -13.32 -14.51 9.85
CA SER A 161 -13.92 -14.21 11.15
C SER A 161 -12.99 -13.31 11.99
N ASP A 162 -13.57 -12.53 12.89
CA ASP A 162 -12.81 -11.68 13.81
C ASP A 162 -11.94 -12.51 14.74
N GLU A 163 -12.41 -13.72 15.14
CA GLU A 163 -11.62 -14.64 15.96
C GLU A 163 -10.35 -15.08 15.24
N TYR A 164 -10.47 -15.50 13.97
CA TYR A 164 -9.31 -15.93 13.18
C TYR A 164 -8.35 -14.77 12.93
N ALA A 165 -8.88 -13.62 12.50
CA ALA A 165 -8.10 -12.41 12.27
C ALA A 165 -7.36 -11.95 13.53
N GLY A 166 -8.03 -11.99 14.70
CA GLY A 166 -7.43 -11.61 15.98
C GLY A 166 -6.29 -12.54 16.41
N LYS A 167 -6.43 -13.84 16.20
CA LYS A 167 -5.35 -14.80 16.46
C LYS A 167 -4.15 -14.57 15.54
N LEU A 168 -4.42 -14.41 14.24
CA LEU A 168 -3.35 -14.12 13.27
C LEU A 168 -2.63 -12.81 13.62
N HIS A 169 -3.37 -11.76 13.94
CA HIS A 169 -2.80 -10.48 14.36
C HIS A 169 -1.86 -10.63 15.56
N THR A 170 -2.28 -11.40 16.55
CA THR A 170 -1.47 -11.68 17.75
C THR A 170 -0.22 -12.47 17.40
N ASP A 171 -0.36 -13.53 16.61
CA ASP A 171 0.76 -14.42 16.24
C ASP A 171 1.77 -13.73 15.30
N LEU A 172 1.34 -12.73 14.52
CA LEU A 172 2.22 -11.88 13.70
C LEU A 172 3.02 -10.85 14.52
N ASN A 173 2.76 -10.74 15.84
CA ASN A 173 3.56 -9.95 16.78
C ASN A 173 3.86 -8.52 16.30
N GLY A 174 2.83 -7.78 15.91
CA GLY A 174 2.92 -6.38 15.51
C GLY A 174 3.45 -6.14 14.09
N MET A 175 3.58 -7.17 13.24
CA MET A 175 4.09 -7.04 11.87
C MET A 175 3.33 -5.97 11.07
N VAL A 176 1.99 -5.97 11.13
CA VAL A 176 1.15 -5.02 10.38
C VAL A 176 1.42 -3.59 10.83
N GLU A 177 1.38 -3.33 12.15
CA GLU A 177 1.67 -2.00 12.72
C GLU A 177 3.07 -1.52 12.32
N GLN A 178 4.08 -2.39 12.42
CA GLN A 178 5.46 -2.05 12.08
C GLN A 178 5.60 -1.68 10.60
N GLN A 179 4.97 -2.43 9.70
CA GLN A 179 5.02 -2.13 8.27
C GLN A 179 4.28 -0.83 7.94
N MET A 180 3.14 -0.55 8.56
CA MET A 180 2.45 0.74 8.42
C MET A 180 3.32 1.91 8.90
N LYS A 181 3.99 1.77 10.05
CA LYS A 181 4.90 2.80 10.59
C LYS A 181 6.11 3.03 9.68
N LYS A 182 6.69 1.96 9.14
CA LYS A 182 7.78 2.04 8.16
C LYS A 182 7.32 2.76 6.89
N ALA A 183 6.12 2.41 6.38
CA ALA A 183 5.53 3.04 5.19
C ALA A 183 5.33 4.56 5.37
N ILE A 184 4.81 5.00 6.52
CA ILE A 184 4.63 6.42 6.84
C ILE A 184 5.97 7.14 6.86
N THR A 185 6.98 6.61 7.56
CA THR A 185 8.31 7.22 7.66
C THR A 185 9.01 7.27 6.30
N ALA A 186 8.91 6.18 5.51
CA ALA A 186 9.46 6.11 4.17
C ALA A 186 8.80 7.15 3.26
N THR A 187 7.47 7.20 3.21
CA THR A 187 6.72 8.18 2.40
C THR A 187 7.17 9.61 2.72
N ALA A 188 7.25 9.97 4.00
CA ALA A 188 7.75 11.27 4.42
C ALA A 188 9.19 11.52 3.94
N SER A 189 10.07 10.50 3.98
CA SER A 189 11.46 10.61 3.52
C SER A 189 11.57 10.83 2.01
N PHE A 190 10.76 10.12 1.23
CA PHE A 190 10.72 10.29 -0.24
C PHE A 190 10.20 11.68 -0.62
N TRP A 191 9.10 12.14 0.00
CA TRP A 191 8.57 13.49 -0.24
C TRP A 191 9.58 14.58 0.15
N TYR A 192 10.20 14.45 1.31
CA TYR A 192 11.23 15.37 1.78
C TYR A 192 12.42 15.42 0.82
N THR A 193 12.86 14.25 0.34
CA THR A 193 13.96 14.16 -0.62
C THR A 193 13.61 14.85 -1.93
N ALA A 194 12.41 14.64 -2.48
CA ALA A 194 11.97 15.32 -3.69
C ALA A 194 11.94 16.85 -3.52
N TRP A 195 11.45 17.32 -2.39
CA TRP A 195 11.42 18.75 -2.06
C TRP A 195 12.83 19.34 -1.91
N VAL A 196 13.76 18.65 -1.23
CA VAL A 196 15.17 19.07 -1.11
C VAL A 196 15.84 19.14 -2.48
N ASN A 197 15.67 18.10 -3.31
CA ASN A 197 16.23 18.04 -4.67
C ASN A 197 15.66 19.12 -5.60
N ALA A 198 14.46 19.60 -5.33
CA ALA A 198 13.86 20.73 -6.03
C ALA A 198 14.40 22.10 -5.59
N GLY A 199 15.32 22.16 -4.63
CA GLY A 199 15.89 23.40 -4.09
C GLY A 199 15.08 23.99 -2.94
N LYS A 200 14.29 23.19 -2.22
CA LYS A 200 13.49 23.58 -1.06
C LYS A 200 12.54 24.77 -1.36
N PRO A 201 11.71 24.70 -2.40
CA PRO A 201 10.85 25.83 -2.75
C PRO A 201 9.90 26.18 -1.60
N ASP A 202 9.63 27.49 -1.43
CA ASP A 202 8.58 27.94 -0.54
C ASP A 202 7.21 27.54 -1.09
N LEU A 203 6.46 26.76 -0.33
CA LEU A 203 5.14 26.24 -0.65
C LEU A 203 4.01 27.00 0.05
N SER A 204 4.32 27.97 0.92
CA SER A 204 3.34 28.73 1.69
C SER A 204 2.41 29.58 0.81
N THR A 205 2.87 29.92 -0.38
CA THR A 205 2.11 30.72 -1.37
C THR A 205 1.21 29.88 -2.28
N LEU A 206 1.26 28.55 -2.16
CA LEU A 206 0.46 27.67 -2.99
C LEU A 206 -0.98 27.60 -2.46
N ASP A 207 -1.94 28.07 -3.26
CA ASP A 207 -3.35 27.94 -2.90
C ASP A 207 -3.78 26.47 -2.92
N ALA A 208 -4.12 25.91 -1.76
CA ALA A 208 -4.53 24.53 -1.61
C ALA A 208 -5.91 24.22 -2.24
N ASN A 209 -6.70 25.22 -2.56
CA ASN A 209 -8.05 25.06 -3.10
C ASN A 209 -8.12 25.23 -4.62
N GLU A 210 -7.03 25.67 -5.27
CA GLU A 210 -7.01 25.85 -6.72
C GLU A 210 -6.90 24.49 -7.44
N LEU A 211 -7.90 24.16 -8.22
CA LEU A 211 -7.93 22.96 -9.05
C LEU A 211 -7.71 23.32 -10.53
N THR A 212 -6.94 22.48 -11.25
CA THR A 212 -6.92 22.58 -12.71
C THR A 212 -8.31 22.33 -13.29
N LYS A 213 -8.58 22.81 -14.50
CA LYS A 213 -9.87 22.55 -15.19
C LYS A 213 -10.15 21.04 -15.29
N ARG A 214 -9.12 20.22 -15.54
CA ARG A 214 -9.25 18.75 -15.62
C ARG A 214 -9.65 18.18 -14.26
N ASN A 215 -8.94 18.54 -13.20
CA ASN A 215 -9.18 18.03 -11.85
C ASN A 215 -10.53 18.49 -11.30
N SER A 216 -10.94 19.74 -11.57
CA SER A 216 -12.28 20.23 -11.24
C SER A 216 -13.38 19.42 -11.94
N LYS A 217 -13.18 19.04 -13.22
CA LYS A 217 -14.11 18.19 -13.96
C LYS A 217 -14.16 16.77 -13.40
N ASN A 218 -13.00 16.19 -13.06
CA ASN A 218 -12.93 14.86 -12.46
C ASN A 218 -13.59 14.85 -11.08
N LEU A 219 -13.26 15.80 -10.21
CA LEU A 219 -13.89 15.94 -8.89
C LEU A 219 -15.42 16.00 -8.98
N LYS A 220 -15.97 16.79 -9.91
CA LYS A 220 -17.43 16.86 -10.12
C LYS A 220 -18.02 15.52 -10.56
N LYS A 221 -17.29 14.74 -11.35
CA LYS A 221 -17.72 13.40 -11.76
C LYS A 221 -17.68 12.43 -10.57
N ASP A 222 -16.59 12.47 -9.81
CA ASP A 222 -16.38 11.58 -8.67
C ASP A 222 -17.37 11.88 -7.55
N LEU A 223 -17.67 13.15 -7.26
CA LEU A 223 -18.72 13.55 -6.32
C LEU A 223 -20.08 12.99 -6.71
N LYS A 224 -20.48 13.11 -7.99
CA LYS A 224 -21.74 12.52 -8.46
C LYS A 224 -21.80 11.00 -8.31
N THR A 225 -20.65 10.34 -8.48
CA THR A 225 -20.54 8.88 -8.34
C THR A 225 -20.59 8.49 -6.85
N PHE A 226 -19.97 9.29 -5.99
CA PHE A 226 -20.01 9.16 -4.54
C PHE A 226 -21.45 9.34 -4.00
N GLU A 227 -22.16 10.40 -4.41
CA GLU A 227 -23.56 10.64 -4.03
C GLU A 227 -24.49 9.49 -4.40
N LYS A 228 -24.16 8.75 -5.47
CA LYS A 228 -24.89 7.56 -5.90
C LYS A 228 -24.46 6.28 -5.14
N GLY A 229 -23.47 6.36 -4.27
CA GLY A 229 -22.90 5.18 -3.59
C GLY A 229 -22.15 4.21 -4.50
N THR A 230 -21.73 4.65 -5.69
CA THR A 230 -21.08 3.80 -6.70
C THR A 230 -19.62 4.15 -6.94
N LEU A 231 -19.03 5.07 -6.16
CA LEU A 231 -17.61 5.35 -6.24
C LEU A 231 -16.83 4.20 -5.59
N PHE A 232 -15.99 3.56 -6.40
CA PHE A 232 -15.21 2.40 -5.95
C PHE A 232 -14.35 2.74 -4.73
N GLY A 233 -14.41 1.89 -3.71
CA GLY A 233 -13.60 2.02 -2.49
C GLY A 233 -14.12 3.01 -1.44
N LEU A 234 -15.20 3.75 -1.72
CA LEU A 234 -15.80 4.65 -0.75
C LEU A 234 -17.25 4.25 -0.49
N ILE A 235 -17.61 4.08 0.77
CA ILE A 235 -18.99 3.85 1.20
C ILE A 235 -19.56 5.21 1.56
N ASN A 236 -20.66 5.58 0.90
CA ASN A 236 -21.46 6.71 1.34
C ASN A 236 -22.33 6.22 2.51
N GLU A 237 -21.88 6.43 3.74
CA GLU A 237 -22.74 6.30 4.91
C GLU A 237 -23.77 7.43 4.84
N LYS A 238 -24.95 7.09 4.38
CA LYS A 238 -26.10 7.99 4.55
C LYS A 238 -26.44 7.97 6.02
N GLU A 239 -26.29 9.13 6.69
CA GLU A 239 -26.91 9.40 7.99
C GLU A 239 -28.42 9.16 7.96
#